data_f73b18728664dfe0d7402d5e1bf9e5bc
#
_entry.id   f73b18728664dfe0d7402d5e1bf9e5bc
#
_cell.length_a   1.000
_cell.length_b   1.000
_cell.length_c   1.000
_cell.angle_alpha   90.00
_cell.angle_beta   90.00
_cell.angle_gamma   90.00
#
_symmetry.space_group_name_H-M   'P 1'
#
loop_
_entity.id
_entity.type
_entity.pdbx_description
1 polymer ?
#
loop_
_entity_poly.entity_id
_entity_poly.type
_entity_poly.pdbx_seq_one_letter_code
_entity_poly.pdbx_strand_id
1 'polypeptide(L)'
;MRYRRATNSGACWFFTVNLADRQQDLLVRHIDLLREVIRHVKQQHPFEIIAMVVMPDHLHAIWQLPPDDSDYPMRWSLIKAGFSRGIAKTERIRESRLRKRERGIWQRRYWEHLIRDDKGLQAHVDYIHFNPVKHGYCAKPIDWPYSSIHRHIAAGWIGQDWAIDSDSGRE
;
A
#
# COMPACT_ATOMS: atom_id res chain seq x y z
N MET A 1 19.09 1.84 10.52
CA MET A 1 18.30 2.65 9.59
C MET A 1 17.75 3.88 10.30
N ARG A 2 17.96 5.07 9.77
CA ARG A 2 17.36 6.29 10.33
C ARG A 2 16.33 6.84 9.37
N TYR A 3 15.12 6.36 9.50
CA TYR A 3 13.98 7.00 8.87
C TYR A 3 13.60 8.23 9.71
N ARG A 4 13.86 9.43 9.20
CA ARG A 4 13.47 10.67 9.90
C ARG A 4 12.12 11.14 9.39
N ARG A 5 11.18 11.22 10.31
CA ARG A 5 9.93 11.93 10.10
C ARG A 5 10.22 13.41 9.86
N ALA A 6 9.65 13.99 8.82
CA ALA A 6 9.75 15.43 8.59
C ALA A 6 9.12 16.19 9.76
N THR A 7 9.83 17.17 10.30
CA THR A 7 9.48 17.85 11.56
C THR A 7 8.24 18.76 11.50
N ASN A 8 7.68 19.01 10.30
CA ASN A 8 6.50 19.89 10.09
C ASN A 8 5.42 19.20 9.26
N SER A 9 5.20 17.94 9.48
CA SER A 9 4.31 17.15 8.64
C SER A 9 2.95 16.94 9.31
N GLY A 10 1.92 16.77 8.51
CA GLY A 10 0.62 16.27 8.92
C GLY A 10 0.70 14.84 9.46
N ALA A 11 -0.44 14.22 9.71
CA ALA A 11 -0.50 12.88 10.29
C ALA A 11 0.07 11.82 9.34
N CYS A 12 0.72 10.82 9.94
CA CYS A 12 1.24 9.65 9.27
C CYS A 12 0.31 8.45 9.50
N TRP A 13 -0.16 7.85 8.41
CA TRP A 13 -1.15 6.78 8.46
C TRP A 13 -0.66 5.52 7.76
N PHE A 14 -0.91 4.38 8.40
CA PHE A 14 -0.79 3.06 7.78
C PHE A 14 -2.15 2.58 7.28
N PHE A 15 -2.18 1.97 6.09
CA PHE A 15 -3.39 1.45 5.46
C PHE A 15 -3.22 0.01 5.00
N THR A 16 -4.32 -0.76 5.12
CA THR A 16 -4.51 -2.04 4.42
C THR A 16 -5.77 -1.94 3.57
N VAL A 17 -5.64 -2.09 2.26
CA VAL A 17 -6.74 -1.94 1.30
C VAL A 17 -6.88 -3.23 0.49
N ASN A 18 -8.06 -3.83 0.51
CA ASN A 18 -8.29 -5.16 -0.04
C ASN A 18 -9.25 -5.14 -1.24
N LEU A 19 -9.01 -6.05 -2.18
CA LEU A 19 -10.03 -6.45 -3.13
C LEU A 19 -11.20 -7.15 -2.42
N ALA A 20 -12.40 -7.05 -2.99
CA ALA A 20 -13.59 -7.73 -2.47
C ALA A 20 -13.47 -9.24 -2.62
N ASP A 21 -12.95 -9.71 -3.75
CA ASP A 21 -12.61 -11.11 -3.99
C ASP A 21 -11.11 -11.33 -3.77
N ARG A 22 -10.77 -12.01 -2.68
CA ARG A 22 -9.39 -12.27 -2.26
C ARG A 22 -8.68 -13.32 -3.10
N GLN A 23 -9.37 -13.98 -4.02
CA GLN A 23 -8.79 -14.94 -4.97
C GLN A 23 -8.32 -14.27 -6.27
N GLN A 24 -8.66 -13.00 -6.48
CA GLN A 24 -8.23 -12.22 -7.64
C GLN A 24 -6.79 -11.69 -7.47
N ASP A 25 -6.14 -11.49 -8.61
CA ASP A 25 -4.78 -10.94 -8.69
C ASP A 25 -4.73 -9.57 -9.38
N LEU A 26 -5.86 -8.87 -9.40
CA LEU A 26 -6.06 -7.66 -10.21
C LEU A 26 -5.03 -6.56 -9.95
N LEU A 27 -4.55 -6.42 -8.71
CA LEU A 27 -3.61 -5.34 -8.37
C LEU A 27 -2.24 -5.55 -9.02
N VAL A 28 -1.76 -6.77 -9.09
CA VAL A 28 -0.50 -7.12 -9.74
C VAL A 28 -0.69 -7.22 -11.25
N ARG A 29 -1.77 -7.82 -11.71
CA ARG A 29 -2.11 -7.91 -13.14
C ARG A 29 -2.22 -6.54 -13.80
N HIS A 30 -2.76 -5.56 -13.09
CA HIS A 30 -2.93 -4.18 -13.55
C HIS A 30 -2.06 -3.19 -12.78
N ILE A 31 -0.83 -3.60 -12.47
CA ILE A 31 0.07 -2.79 -11.61
C ILE A 31 0.38 -1.42 -12.22
N ASP A 32 0.55 -1.35 -13.52
CA ASP A 32 0.87 -0.07 -14.19
C ASP A 32 -0.31 0.90 -14.13
N LEU A 33 -1.53 0.40 -14.28
CA LEU A 33 -2.75 1.20 -14.08
C LEU A 33 -2.83 1.71 -12.64
N LEU A 34 -2.58 0.85 -11.66
CA LEU A 34 -2.59 1.26 -10.25
C LEU A 34 -1.57 2.36 -9.97
N ARG A 35 -0.35 2.20 -10.49
CA ARG A 35 0.72 3.21 -10.35
C ARG A 35 0.36 4.53 -11.00
N GLU A 36 -0.24 4.49 -12.19
CA GLU A 36 -0.69 5.69 -12.91
C GLU A 36 -1.79 6.42 -12.14
N VAL A 37 -2.80 5.71 -11.67
CA VAL A 37 -3.90 6.28 -10.88
C VAL A 37 -3.38 6.91 -9.58
N ILE A 38 -2.51 6.22 -8.85
CA ILE A 38 -1.92 6.76 -7.61
C ILE A 38 -1.11 8.02 -7.92
N ARG A 39 -0.31 8.02 -8.98
CA ARG A 39 0.47 9.18 -9.40
C ARG A 39 -0.43 10.38 -9.72
N HIS A 40 -1.51 10.14 -10.47
CA HIS A 40 -2.48 11.18 -10.82
C HIS A 40 -3.15 11.77 -9.57
N VAL A 41 -3.66 10.94 -8.67
CA VAL A 41 -4.27 11.41 -7.42
C VAL A 41 -3.27 12.18 -6.56
N LYS A 42 -2.03 11.71 -6.49
CA LYS A 42 -0.96 12.39 -5.74
C LYS A 42 -0.62 13.77 -6.32
N GLN A 43 -0.72 13.95 -7.63
CA GLN A 43 -0.52 15.25 -8.28
C GLN A 43 -1.65 16.24 -7.97
N GLN A 44 -2.89 15.74 -7.93
CA GLN A 44 -4.08 16.56 -7.66
C GLN A 44 -4.25 16.86 -6.16
N HIS A 45 -3.94 15.90 -5.33
CA HIS A 45 -4.11 15.92 -3.88
C HIS A 45 -2.83 15.41 -3.19
N PRO A 46 -1.83 16.27 -3.01
CA PRO A 46 -0.49 15.86 -2.58
C PRO A 46 -0.48 15.08 -1.27
N PHE A 47 0.35 14.06 -1.23
CA PHE A 47 0.73 13.28 -0.05
C PHE A 47 2.05 12.56 -0.34
N GLU A 48 2.76 12.15 0.69
CA GLU A 48 3.98 11.38 0.54
C GLU A 48 3.71 9.89 0.83
N ILE A 49 4.23 9.02 -0.02
CA ILE A 49 4.24 7.58 0.20
C ILE A 49 5.57 7.21 0.84
N ILE A 50 5.54 6.93 2.13
CA ILE A 50 6.73 6.53 2.89
C ILE A 50 7.14 5.12 2.53
N ALA A 51 6.20 4.18 2.55
CA ALA A 51 6.40 2.80 2.14
C ALA A 51 5.12 2.24 1.53
N MET A 52 5.25 1.28 0.64
CA MET A 52 4.12 0.61 0.01
C MET A 52 4.55 -0.76 -0.51
N VAL A 53 3.64 -1.72 -0.42
CA VAL A 53 3.73 -3.02 -1.09
C VAL A 53 2.40 -3.37 -1.72
N VAL A 54 2.42 -3.85 -2.95
CA VAL A 54 1.23 -4.32 -3.66
C VAL A 54 1.30 -5.83 -3.77
N MET A 55 0.32 -6.49 -3.15
CA MET A 55 0.08 -7.92 -3.25
C MET A 55 -0.98 -8.17 -4.32
N PRO A 56 -1.22 -9.41 -4.78
CA PRO A 56 -2.21 -9.68 -5.82
C PRO A 56 -3.62 -9.16 -5.49
N ASP A 57 -4.05 -9.28 -4.24
CA ASP A 57 -5.43 -9.04 -3.78
C ASP A 57 -5.57 -7.92 -2.74
N HIS A 58 -4.46 -7.33 -2.31
CA HIS A 58 -4.44 -6.23 -1.34
C HIS A 58 -3.15 -5.42 -1.45
N LEU A 59 -3.14 -4.28 -0.78
CA LEU A 59 -1.94 -3.48 -0.62
C LEU A 59 -1.83 -2.95 0.80
N HIS A 60 -0.60 -2.67 1.20
CA HIS A 60 -0.29 -1.89 2.40
C HIS A 60 0.45 -0.62 2.00
N ALA A 61 0.14 0.48 2.65
CA ALA A 61 0.81 1.75 2.41
C ALA A 61 0.96 2.56 3.68
N ILE A 62 2.02 3.34 3.76
CA ILE A 62 2.18 4.40 4.76
C ILE A 62 2.22 5.72 4.03
N TRP A 63 1.29 6.61 4.38
CA TRP A 63 1.20 7.97 3.84
C TRP A 63 1.50 9.00 4.91
N GLN A 64 2.27 10.00 4.51
CA GLN A 64 2.40 11.25 5.22
C GLN A 64 1.53 12.29 4.54
N LEU A 65 0.51 12.78 5.23
CA LEU A 65 -0.35 13.85 4.73
C LEU A 65 0.29 15.22 4.93
N PRO A 66 -0.10 16.24 4.13
CA PRO A 66 0.30 17.62 4.38
C PRO A 66 -0.15 18.10 5.78
N PRO A 67 0.47 19.17 6.32
CA PRO A 67 0.00 19.81 7.56
C PRO A 67 -1.49 20.17 7.47
N ASP A 68 -2.23 19.93 8.54
CA ASP A 68 -3.66 20.24 8.67
C ASP A 68 -4.58 19.53 7.66
N ASP A 69 -4.08 18.52 6.97
CA ASP A 69 -4.84 17.67 6.05
C ASP A 69 -5.01 16.27 6.65
N SER A 70 -6.25 15.82 6.74
CA SER A 70 -6.63 14.47 7.18
C SER A 70 -7.50 13.74 6.16
N ASP A 71 -7.63 14.27 4.94
CA ASP A 71 -8.55 13.73 3.93
C ASP A 71 -7.94 12.59 3.11
N TYR A 72 -7.46 11.56 3.80
CA TYR A 72 -7.10 10.29 3.17
C TYR A 72 -8.32 9.54 2.60
N PRO A 73 -9.54 9.64 3.17
CA PRO A 73 -10.70 8.95 2.60
C PRO A 73 -11.02 9.38 1.17
N MET A 74 -10.95 10.67 0.87
CA MET A 74 -11.16 11.18 -0.48
C MET A 74 -10.10 10.63 -1.44
N ARG A 75 -8.82 10.62 -1.04
CA ARG A 75 -7.72 10.09 -1.85
C ARG A 75 -7.91 8.61 -2.17
N TRP A 76 -8.26 7.79 -1.17
CA TRP A 76 -8.57 6.37 -1.39
C TRP A 76 -9.78 6.17 -2.29
N SER A 77 -10.82 6.99 -2.14
CA SER A 77 -12.00 6.96 -3.01
C SER A 77 -11.63 7.22 -4.47
N LEU A 78 -10.80 8.23 -4.73
CA LEU A 78 -10.31 8.56 -6.08
C LEU A 78 -9.42 7.46 -6.67
N ILE A 79 -8.52 6.88 -5.88
CA ILE A 79 -7.65 5.78 -6.31
C ILE A 79 -8.49 4.55 -6.67
N LYS A 80 -9.39 4.13 -5.79
CA LYS A 80 -10.26 2.97 -6.01
C LYS A 80 -11.14 3.17 -7.25
N ALA A 81 -11.75 4.33 -7.39
CA ALA A 81 -12.60 4.64 -8.55
C ALA A 81 -11.79 4.70 -9.86
N GLY A 82 -10.62 5.33 -9.84
CA GLY A 82 -9.75 5.42 -11.01
C GLY A 82 -9.27 4.05 -11.48
N PHE A 83 -8.83 3.21 -10.57
CA PHE A 83 -8.44 1.84 -10.88
C PHE A 83 -9.61 1.03 -11.45
N SER A 84 -10.77 1.07 -10.80
CA SER A 84 -11.96 0.35 -11.24
C SER A 84 -12.42 0.76 -12.64
N ARG A 85 -12.36 2.05 -12.97
CA ARG A 85 -12.72 2.54 -14.32
C ARG A 85 -11.79 2.03 -15.43
N GLY A 86 -10.52 1.82 -15.11
CA GLY A 86 -9.52 1.34 -16.05
C GLY A 86 -9.56 -0.17 -16.34
N ILE A 87 -10.36 -0.93 -15.60
CA ILE A 87 -10.47 -2.38 -15.74
C ILE A 87 -11.74 -2.75 -16.51
N ALA A 88 -11.65 -3.77 -17.40
CA ALA A 88 -12.79 -4.31 -18.12
C ALA A 88 -13.87 -4.82 -17.16
N LYS A 89 -15.14 -4.60 -17.49
CA LYS A 89 -16.29 -5.03 -16.68
C LYS A 89 -16.56 -6.52 -16.87
N THR A 90 -15.91 -7.34 -16.07
CA THR A 90 -16.06 -8.80 -16.10
C THR A 90 -16.56 -9.37 -14.77
N GLU A 91 -16.62 -8.55 -13.73
CA GLU A 91 -17.01 -8.96 -12.40
C GLU A 91 -18.53 -9.18 -12.27
N ARG A 92 -18.91 -10.18 -11.45
CA ARG A 92 -20.29 -10.38 -11.05
C ARG A 92 -20.64 -9.43 -9.92
N ILE A 93 -21.49 -8.43 -10.20
CA ILE A 93 -21.83 -7.38 -9.25
C ILE A 93 -23.09 -7.81 -8.46
N ARG A 94 -23.00 -7.80 -7.13
CA ARG A 94 -24.15 -8.03 -6.24
C ARG A 94 -25.14 -6.88 -6.35
N GLU A 95 -26.46 -7.18 -6.24
CA GLU A 95 -27.54 -6.20 -6.36
C GLU A 95 -27.39 -4.98 -5.43
N SER A 96 -26.93 -5.21 -4.19
CA SER A 96 -26.67 -4.12 -3.23
C SER A 96 -25.59 -3.14 -3.69
N ARG A 97 -24.66 -3.58 -4.53
CA ARG A 97 -23.61 -2.76 -5.12
C ARG A 97 -24.06 -2.05 -6.39
N LEU A 98 -24.91 -2.71 -7.19
CA LEU A 98 -25.55 -2.09 -8.35
C LEU A 98 -26.36 -0.86 -7.95
N ARG A 99 -27.14 -0.95 -6.87
CA ARG A 99 -27.91 0.18 -6.31
C ARG A 99 -27.04 1.36 -5.92
N LYS A 100 -25.79 1.12 -5.50
CA LYS A 100 -24.82 2.17 -5.12
C LYS A 100 -23.85 2.53 -6.24
N ARG A 101 -24.04 1.99 -7.45
CA ARG A 101 -23.15 2.16 -8.61
C ARG A 101 -21.71 1.70 -8.34
N GLU A 102 -21.53 0.73 -7.44
CA GLU A 102 -20.23 0.14 -7.13
C GLU A 102 -19.99 -1.10 -8.00
N ARG A 103 -18.79 -1.23 -8.55
CA ARG A 103 -18.41 -2.40 -9.34
C ARG A 103 -18.09 -3.65 -8.50
N GLY A 104 -17.84 -3.50 -7.21
CA GLY A 104 -17.52 -4.62 -6.35
C GLY A 104 -16.09 -5.14 -6.47
N ILE A 105 -15.17 -4.37 -7.07
CA ILE A 105 -13.75 -4.71 -7.15
C ILE A 105 -13.07 -4.61 -5.79
N TRP A 106 -13.40 -3.57 -5.02
CA TRP A 106 -12.82 -3.30 -3.72
C TRP A 106 -13.75 -3.64 -2.57
N GLN A 107 -13.18 -4.00 -1.42
CA GLN A 107 -13.91 -3.93 -0.15
C GLN A 107 -14.28 -2.46 0.12
N ARG A 108 -15.49 -2.24 0.67
CA ARG A 108 -15.94 -0.87 0.98
C ARG A 108 -15.08 -0.21 2.03
N ARG A 109 -14.74 -0.96 3.08
CA ARG A 109 -13.91 -0.51 4.19
C ARG A 109 -12.47 -0.94 3.95
N TYR A 110 -11.55 -0.19 4.52
CA TYR A 110 -10.14 -0.51 4.61
C TYR A 110 -9.68 -0.27 6.05
N TRP A 111 -8.55 -0.87 6.42
CA TRP A 111 -7.94 -0.63 7.71
C TRP A 111 -7.07 0.63 7.64
N GLU A 112 -7.20 1.50 8.66
CA GLU A 112 -6.33 2.65 8.87
C GLU A 112 -5.82 2.66 10.30
N HIS A 113 -4.57 3.08 10.48
CA HIS A 113 -3.91 3.20 11.76
C HIS A 113 -3.02 4.43 11.79
N LEU A 114 -3.22 5.30 12.78
CA LEU A 114 -2.41 6.48 12.99
C LEU A 114 -1.05 6.09 13.60
N ILE A 115 0.03 6.38 12.89
CA ILE A 115 1.40 6.17 13.39
C ILE A 115 1.82 7.41 14.19
N ARG A 116 2.15 7.20 15.46
CA ARG A 116 2.38 8.29 16.40
C ARG A 116 3.85 8.60 16.67
N ASP A 117 4.73 7.62 16.48
CA ASP A 117 6.15 7.74 16.79
C ASP A 117 7.05 7.02 15.78
N ASP A 118 8.35 7.27 15.88
CA ASP A 118 9.33 6.70 14.94
C ASP A 118 9.47 5.19 15.09
N LYS A 119 9.29 4.65 16.29
CA LYS A 119 9.33 3.21 16.55
C LYS A 119 8.15 2.52 15.86
N GLY A 120 6.95 3.07 15.96
CA GLY A 120 5.77 2.59 15.27
C GLY A 120 5.93 2.69 13.74
N LEU A 121 6.49 3.81 13.26
CA LEU A 121 6.78 3.99 11.84
C LEU A 121 7.72 2.90 11.32
N GLN A 122 8.84 2.68 12.01
CA GLN A 122 9.81 1.65 11.63
C GLN A 122 9.19 0.26 11.60
N ALA A 123 8.43 -0.10 12.64
CA ALA A 123 7.76 -1.40 12.71
C ALA A 123 6.78 -1.63 11.53
N HIS A 124 6.05 -0.59 11.13
CA HIS A 124 5.13 -0.69 9.98
C HIS A 124 5.86 -0.71 8.63
N VAL A 125 6.96 0.02 8.48
CA VAL A 125 7.82 -0.08 7.29
C VAL A 125 8.38 -1.48 7.14
N ASP A 126 8.90 -2.08 8.21
CA ASP A 126 9.42 -3.44 8.20
C ASP A 126 8.33 -4.46 7.88
N TYR A 127 7.13 -4.29 8.45
CA TYR A 127 5.98 -5.11 8.15
C TYR A 127 5.61 -5.07 6.66
N ILE A 128 5.59 -3.88 6.05
CA ILE A 128 5.30 -3.71 4.63
C ILE A 128 6.34 -4.44 3.78
N HIS A 129 7.61 -4.24 4.05
CA HIS A 129 8.68 -4.82 3.24
C HIS A 129 8.80 -6.34 3.38
N PHE A 130 8.46 -6.89 4.56
CA PHE A 130 8.49 -8.34 4.80
C PHE A 130 7.21 -9.05 4.34
N ASN A 131 6.14 -8.34 4.04
CA ASN A 131 4.82 -8.88 3.75
C ASN A 131 4.80 -9.93 2.63
N PRO A 132 5.51 -9.75 1.48
CA PRO A 132 5.55 -10.76 0.43
C PRO A 132 6.16 -12.11 0.88
N VAL A 133 7.18 -12.08 1.73
CA VAL A 133 7.77 -13.28 2.31
C VAL A 133 6.80 -13.93 3.30
N LYS A 134 6.16 -13.15 4.15
CA LYS A 134 5.14 -13.63 5.10
C LYS A 134 4.01 -14.37 4.39
N HIS A 135 3.59 -13.90 3.22
CA HIS A 135 2.55 -14.53 2.40
C HIS A 135 3.06 -15.64 1.47
N GLY A 136 4.35 -15.94 1.48
CA GLY A 136 4.93 -17.04 0.70
C GLY A 136 5.09 -16.74 -0.79
N TYR A 137 5.04 -15.49 -1.21
CA TYR A 137 5.21 -15.11 -2.62
C TYR A 137 6.66 -15.08 -3.08
N CYS A 138 7.59 -14.91 -2.16
CA CYS A 138 9.03 -14.92 -2.44
C CYS A 138 9.82 -15.34 -1.19
N ALA A 139 11.07 -15.76 -1.39
CA ALA A 139 11.96 -16.15 -0.30
C ALA A 139 12.62 -14.95 0.40
N LYS A 140 12.89 -13.89 -0.35
CA LYS A 140 13.53 -12.67 0.14
C LYS A 140 12.67 -11.43 -0.20
N PRO A 141 12.58 -10.43 0.68
CA PRO A 141 11.81 -9.22 0.41
C PRO A 141 12.21 -8.49 -0.88
N ILE A 142 13.51 -8.50 -1.21
CA ILE A 142 14.04 -7.87 -2.42
C ILE A 142 13.56 -8.53 -3.72
N ASP A 143 13.13 -9.78 -3.67
CA ASP A 143 12.68 -10.51 -4.86
C ASP A 143 11.25 -10.12 -5.28
N TRP A 144 10.52 -9.40 -4.43
CA TRP A 144 9.18 -8.92 -4.77
C TRP A 144 9.23 -7.58 -5.51
N PRO A 145 8.80 -7.51 -6.80
CA PRO A 145 8.99 -6.31 -7.60
C PRO A 145 8.08 -5.13 -7.23
N TYR A 146 6.96 -5.39 -6.56
CA TYR A 146 5.91 -4.38 -6.28
C TYR A 146 6.00 -3.85 -4.85
N SER A 147 7.19 -3.44 -4.46
CA SER A 147 7.52 -3.00 -3.10
C SER A 147 8.41 -1.75 -3.12
N SER A 148 8.18 -0.86 -2.18
CA SER A 148 9.06 0.29 -1.93
C SER A 148 10.45 -0.10 -1.38
N ILE A 149 10.67 -1.37 -1.04
CA ILE A 149 11.97 -1.86 -0.54
C ILE A 149 13.12 -1.49 -1.49
N HIS A 150 12.91 -1.58 -2.80
CA HIS A 150 13.91 -1.25 -3.81
C HIS A 150 14.37 0.21 -3.72
N ARG A 151 13.42 1.13 -3.51
CA ARG A 151 13.70 2.55 -3.31
C ARG A 151 14.46 2.80 -2.00
N HIS A 152 14.09 2.10 -0.92
CA HIS A 152 14.75 2.21 0.37
C HIS A 152 16.19 1.67 0.34
N ILE A 153 16.44 0.60 -0.39
CA ILE A 153 17.79 0.06 -0.63
C ILE A 153 18.60 1.05 -1.47
N ALA A 154 18.05 1.57 -2.56
CA ALA A 154 18.72 2.53 -3.43
C ALA A 154 19.07 3.83 -2.68
N ALA A 155 18.27 4.25 -1.72
CA ALA A 155 18.53 5.40 -0.86
C ALA A 155 19.53 5.10 0.28
N GLY A 156 19.98 3.86 0.43
CA GLY A 156 20.88 3.43 1.49
C GLY A 156 20.25 3.38 2.88
N TRP A 157 18.92 3.36 2.97
CA TRP A 157 18.20 3.30 4.26
C TRP A 157 18.19 1.90 4.85
N ILE A 158 18.21 0.88 4.00
CA ILE A 158 18.33 -0.54 4.37
C ILE A 158 19.34 -1.23 3.47
N GLY A 159 19.98 -2.29 3.99
CA GLY A 159 20.92 -3.12 3.21
C GLY A 159 20.19 -4.07 2.27
N GLN A 160 20.91 -4.57 1.25
CA GLN A 160 20.39 -5.59 0.33
C GLN A 160 20.08 -6.91 1.04
N ASP A 161 20.77 -7.17 2.14
CA ASP A 161 20.63 -8.39 2.95
C ASP A 161 19.57 -8.26 4.06
N TRP A 162 18.80 -7.17 4.05
CA TRP A 162 17.78 -6.96 5.06
C TRP A 162 16.80 -8.14 5.14
N ALA A 163 16.53 -8.59 6.36
CA ALA A 163 15.67 -9.73 6.70
C ALA A 163 16.19 -11.12 6.27
N ILE A 164 17.40 -11.26 5.72
CA ILE A 164 18.00 -12.57 5.48
C ILE A 164 18.47 -13.19 6.80
N ASP A 165 18.99 -12.37 7.71
CA ASP A 165 19.53 -12.81 9.01
C ASP A 165 18.46 -13.05 10.09
N SER A 166 17.21 -12.69 9.84
CA SER A 166 16.14 -12.81 10.84
C SER A 166 15.62 -14.25 11.04
N ASP A 167 16.01 -15.18 10.18
CA ASP A 167 15.60 -16.59 10.26
C ASP A 167 16.60 -17.48 11.04
N SER A 168 17.75 -16.93 11.41
CA SER A 168 18.77 -17.67 12.17
C SER A 168 18.58 -17.65 13.69
N GLY A 169 17.48 -17.11 14.19
CA GLY A 169 17.21 -16.89 15.61
C GLY A 169 15.91 -17.46 16.18
N ARG A 170 15.25 -18.38 15.48
CA ARG A 170 14.10 -19.10 16.02
C ARG A 170 14.36 -20.60 16.00
N GLU A 171 15.14 -21.06 16.98
CA GLU A 171 15.02 -22.40 17.55
C GLU A 171 14.03 -22.39 18.69
#